data_f050c089e6e861b6a9e8d4defc5611b2
#
_entry.id   f050c089e6e861b6a9e8d4defc5611b2
#
_cell.length_a   1.000
_cell.length_b   1.000
_cell.length_c   1.000
_cell.angle_alpha   90.00
_cell.angle_beta   90.00
_cell.angle_gamma   90.00
#
_symmetry.space_group_name_H-M   'P 1'
#
loop_
_entity.id
_entity.type
_entity.pdbx_description
1 polymer ?
#
loop_
_entity_poly.entity_id
_entity_poly.type
_entity_poly.pdbx_seq_one_letter_code
_entity_poly.pdbx_strand_id
1 'polypeptide(L)'
;NLVKLNLKNWHVCDHLIEAVGYWMDEFQIDGIRFDAADCVDFDFFKRIRSFCKGKKPDFWLMGEIIHGDYKRWANPEMLDSVTNYECYKGIYSSHNDKNYFEINYSINRQFGNGGIYQGINLYNFVDNHDVNRLASTLVDQRYLPLCYTLMYAMPGIPSVYYGSEYGVQGRHENNSDDGLRPCLDLADLQRSGNLDLYRHLVKLGRIYKAYPALRTGSYETVIVRNRQLLFRKDWDGTTVYVALNLEDCCSDMQFGTHLPALVDVISGQPIDVNNGNVNVHMQPFSSMILVADDIVNHAEEPETVPVTAEPEKPVEAGDRYQQEDGS
;
A
#
# COMPACT_ATOMS: atom_id res chain seq x y z
N ASN A 1 12.01 -4.60 28.52
CA ASN A 1 10.71 -5.29 28.46
C ASN A 1 9.60 -4.22 28.44
N LEU A 2 8.75 -4.26 27.42
CA LEU A 2 7.57 -3.40 27.33
C LEU A 2 6.49 -3.89 28.30
N VAL A 3 5.88 -2.96 29.03
CA VAL A 3 4.79 -3.26 29.97
C VAL A 3 3.46 -3.17 29.24
N LYS A 4 2.67 -4.25 29.30
CA LYS A 4 1.31 -4.29 28.74
C LYS A 4 0.33 -3.67 29.74
N LEU A 5 -0.49 -2.72 29.29
CA LEU A 5 -1.60 -2.17 30.08
C LEU A 5 -2.69 -3.24 30.30
N ASN A 6 -3.30 -3.23 31.47
CA ASN A 6 -4.40 -4.15 31.79
C ASN A 6 -5.72 -3.65 31.19
N LEU A 7 -6.01 -4.07 29.96
CA LEU A 7 -7.24 -3.70 29.25
C LEU A 7 -8.51 -4.40 29.80
N LYS A 8 -8.39 -5.28 30.81
CA LYS A 8 -9.54 -5.77 31.57
C LYS A 8 -9.97 -4.79 32.67
N ASN A 9 -9.14 -3.81 32.99
CA ASN A 9 -9.50 -2.71 33.85
C ASN A 9 -10.24 -1.63 33.05
N TRP A 10 -11.54 -1.44 33.37
CA TRP A 10 -12.38 -0.50 32.64
C TRP A 10 -11.90 0.97 32.75
N HIS A 11 -11.28 1.38 33.85
CA HIS A 11 -10.70 2.71 33.99
C HIS A 11 -9.53 2.96 33.00
N VAL A 12 -8.70 1.92 32.76
CA VAL A 12 -7.63 2.00 31.73
C VAL A 12 -8.25 2.12 30.35
N CYS A 13 -9.27 1.33 30.07
CA CYS A 13 -9.97 1.39 28.78
C CYS A 13 -10.62 2.76 28.54
N ASP A 14 -11.31 3.31 29.56
CA ASP A 14 -11.96 4.60 29.44
C ASP A 14 -10.95 5.71 29.21
N HIS A 15 -9.82 5.73 29.95
CA HIS A 15 -8.76 6.69 29.76
C HIS A 15 -8.19 6.66 28.34
N LEU A 16 -7.95 5.47 27.77
CA LEU A 16 -7.46 5.34 26.41
C LEU A 16 -8.50 5.78 25.37
N ILE A 17 -9.78 5.47 25.58
CA ILE A 17 -10.88 5.89 24.70
C ILE A 17 -11.05 7.41 24.76
N GLU A 18 -10.96 8.02 25.95
CA GLU A 18 -11.00 9.48 26.15
C GLU A 18 -9.82 10.15 25.42
N ALA A 19 -8.61 9.58 25.51
CA ALA A 19 -7.45 10.10 24.79
C ALA A 19 -7.68 10.09 23.25
N VAL A 20 -8.25 9.01 22.72
CA VAL A 20 -8.62 8.94 21.29
C VAL A 20 -9.69 9.98 20.97
N GLY A 21 -10.70 10.14 21.85
CA GLY A 21 -11.72 11.17 21.70
C GLY A 21 -11.13 12.57 21.63
N TYR A 22 -10.17 12.88 22.49
CA TYR A 22 -9.42 14.12 22.47
C TYR A 22 -8.68 14.34 21.15
N TRP A 23 -7.98 13.32 20.64
CA TRP A 23 -7.29 13.41 19.33
C TRP A 23 -8.25 13.61 18.17
N MET A 24 -9.42 12.97 18.19
CA MET A 24 -10.47 13.18 17.19
C MET A 24 -10.98 14.62 17.19
N ASP A 25 -11.16 15.23 18.37
CA ASP A 25 -11.70 16.57 18.52
C ASP A 25 -10.65 17.65 18.25
N GLU A 26 -9.43 17.48 18.77
CA GLU A 26 -8.38 18.49 18.71
C GLU A 26 -7.62 18.46 17.37
N PHE A 27 -7.28 17.25 16.90
CA PHE A 27 -6.44 17.08 15.71
C PHE A 27 -7.20 16.62 14.48
N GLN A 28 -8.51 16.40 14.61
CA GLN A 28 -9.40 16.00 13.49
C GLN A 28 -8.89 14.73 12.75
N ILE A 29 -8.31 13.78 13.49
CA ILE A 29 -7.77 12.55 12.90
C ILE A 29 -8.87 11.72 12.26
N ASP A 30 -8.50 10.97 11.18
CA ASP A 30 -9.40 10.14 10.39
C ASP A 30 -9.30 8.64 10.72
N GLY A 31 -8.34 8.27 11.55
CA GLY A 31 -8.13 6.88 11.92
C GLY A 31 -7.01 6.66 12.91
N ILE A 32 -6.83 5.42 13.32
CA ILE A 32 -5.79 4.97 14.27
C ILE A 32 -5.18 3.66 13.77
N ARG A 33 -3.84 3.57 13.89
CA ARG A 33 -3.10 2.31 13.81
C ARG A 33 -2.77 1.81 15.21
N PHE A 34 -3.14 0.58 15.52
CA PHE A 34 -2.79 -0.11 16.76
C PHE A 34 -1.52 -0.93 16.53
N ASP A 35 -0.48 -0.58 17.29
CA ASP A 35 0.77 -1.33 17.34
C ASP A 35 0.56 -2.67 18.04
N ALA A 36 1.25 -3.73 17.61
CA ALA A 36 1.17 -5.07 18.17
C ALA A 36 -0.29 -5.48 18.51
N ALA A 37 -1.20 -5.31 17.53
CA ALA A 37 -2.64 -5.44 17.75
C ALA A 37 -3.07 -6.86 18.16
N ASP A 38 -2.26 -7.87 17.89
CA ASP A 38 -2.44 -9.24 18.39
C ASP A 38 -2.34 -9.35 19.92
N CYS A 39 -1.70 -8.38 20.58
CA CYS A 39 -1.58 -8.28 22.01
C CYS A 39 -2.75 -7.52 22.68
N VAL A 40 -3.60 -6.86 21.93
CA VAL A 40 -4.72 -6.05 22.44
C VAL A 40 -5.93 -6.93 22.75
N ASP A 41 -6.63 -6.60 23.82
CA ASP A 41 -7.87 -7.30 24.22
C ASP A 41 -9.01 -7.03 23.21
N PHE A 42 -9.75 -8.09 22.83
CA PHE A 42 -10.83 -7.96 21.84
C PHE A 42 -12.00 -7.11 22.33
N ASP A 43 -12.31 -7.16 23.65
CA ASP A 43 -13.38 -6.32 24.19
C ASP A 43 -13.01 -4.84 24.14
N PHE A 44 -11.72 -4.52 24.28
CA PHE A 44 -11.24 -3.15 24.06
C PHE A 44 -11.44 -2.72 22.58
N PHE A 45 -11.12 -3.58 21.61
CA PHE A 45 -11.37 -3.26 20.19
C PHE A 45 -12.84 -3.02 19.89
N LYS A 46 -13.74 -3.81 20.47
CA LYS A 46 -15.19 -3.59 20.30
C LYS A 46 -15.64 -2.25 20.88
N ARG A 47 -15.12 -1.90 22.06
CA ARG A 47 -15.46 -0.65 22.73
C ARG A 47 -14.93 0.57 21.97
N ILE A 48 -13.65 0.57 21.60
CA ILE A 48 -13.04 1.68 20.85
C ILE A 48 -13.69 1.85 19.47
N ARG A 49 -14.04 0.74 18.77
CA ARG A 49 -14.80 0.81 17.53
C ARG A 49 -16.16 1.46 17.73
N SER A 50 -16.93 1.03 18.71
CA SER A 50 -18.25 1.61 19.00
C SER A 50 -18.14 3.11 19.25
N PHE A 51 -17.15 3.54 20.03
CA PHE A 51 -16.90 4.94 20.32
C PHE A 51 -16.53 5.74 19.07
N CYS A 52 -15.48 5.30 18.32
CA CYS A 52 -14.97 6.00 17.16
C CYS A 52 -16.01 6.10 16.04
N LYS A 53 -16.67 4.96 15.71
CA LYS A 53 -17.70 4.92 14.66
C LYS A 53 -18.96 5.71 15.06
N GLY A 54 -19.26 5.81 16.34
CA GLY A 54 -20.33 6.66 16.85
C GLY A 54 -20.07 8.15 16.67
N LYS A 55 -18.81 8.61 16.80
CA LYS A 55 -18.40 9.99 16.54
C LYS A 55 -18.21 10.28 15.05
N LYS A 56 -17.57 9.37 14.31
CA LYS A 56 -17.19 9.51 12.90
C LYS A 56 -17.36 8.14 12.22
N PRO A 57 -18.45 7.90 11.47
CA PRO A 57 -18.75 6.58 10.90
C PRO A 57 -17.67 6.01 9.98
N ASP A 58 -16.94 6.87 9.28
CA ASP A 58 -15.84 6.53 8.38
C ASP A 58 -14.45 6.50 9.05
N PHE A 59 -14.37 6.72 10.38
CA PHE A 59 -13.11 6.65 11.12
C PHE A 59 -12.44 5.28 10.95
N TRP A 60 -11.20 5.25 10.46
CA TRP A 60 -10.51 4.04 10.10
C TRP A 60 -9.74 3.42 11.27
N LEU A 61 -9.98 2.14 11.54
CA LEU A 61 -9.32 1.37 12.58
C LEU A 61 -8.44 0.30 11.95
N MET A 62 -7.13 0.39 12.10
CA MET A 62 -6.14 -0.50 11.52
C MET A 62 -5.23 -1.08 12.60
N GLY A 63 -4.92 -2.37 12.51
CA GLY A 63 -4.02 -3.04 13.46
C GLY A 63 -2.80 -3.64 12.78
N GLU A 64 -1.69 -3.65 13.48
CA GLU A 64 -0.54 -4.42 13.07
C GLU A 64 -0.70 -5.88 13.52
N ILE A 65 -0.80 -6.78 12.56
CA ILE A 65 -0.86 -8.22 12.75
C ILE A 65 0.17 -8.87 11.83
N ILE A 66 1.16 -9.54 12.42
CA ILE A 66 2.21 -10.20 11.63
C ILE A 66 1.76 -11.60 11.21
N HIS A 67 1.15 -12.36 12.11
CA HIS A 67 0.81 -13.76 11.91
C HIS A 67 -0.61 -14.09 12.35
N GLY A 68 -1.18 -15.14 11.77
CA GLY A 68 -2.48 -15.69 12.15
C GLY A 68 -3.59 -15.45 11.15
N ASP A 69 -4.81 -15.77 11.54
CA ASP A 69 -5.99 -15.51 10.73
C ASP A 69 -6.44 -14.07 10.93
N TYR A 70 -6.27 -13.24 9.93
CA TYR A 70 -6.57 -11.80 9.96
C TYR A 70 -8.04 -11.48 10.27
N LYS A 71 -8.99 -12.39 9.97
CA LYS A 71 -10.42 -12.23 10.32
C LYS A 71 -10.68 -12.13 11.82
N ARG A 72 -9.77 -12.64 12.63
CA ARG A 72 -9.91 -12.55 14.09
C ARG A 72 -9.90 -11.09 14.57
N TRP A 73 -9.24 -10.20 13.84
CA TRP A 73 -9.09 -8.78 14.17
C TRP A 73 -9.85 -7.88 13.20
N ALA A 74 -9.65 -8.11 11.87
CA ALA A 74 -10.34 -7.36 10.82
C ALA A 74 -11.73 -7.95 10.57
N ASN A 75 -12.73 -7.37 11.20
CA ASN A 75 -14.14 -7.79 11.08
C ASN A 75 -15.08 -6.64 11.50
N PRO A 76 -16.39 -6.74 11.23
CA PRO A 76 -17.35 -5.66 11.52
C PRO A 76 -17.45 -5.23 12.99
N GLU A 77 -16.98 -6.04 13.93
CA GLU A 77 -17.05 -5.73 15.36
C GLU A 77 -15.79 -5.02 15.91
N MET A 78 -14.64 -5.13 15.23
CA MET A 78 -13.35 -4.69 15.75
C MET A 78 -12.60 -3.75 14.79
N LEU A 79 -11.64 -4.24 14.01
CA LEU A 79 -10.83 -3.43 13.12
C LEU A 79 -11.36 -3.47 11.68
N ASP A 80 -11.13 -2.39 10.94
CA ASP A 80 -11.47 -2.32 9.52
C ASP A 80 -10.40 -3.01 8.65
N SER A 81 -9.15 -3.00 9.11
CA SER A 81 -8.00 -3.51 8.37
C SER A 81 -6.90 -4.00 9.30
N VAL A 82 -6.04 -4.86 8.78
CA VAL A 82 -4.77 -5.25 9.41
C VAL A 82 -3.67 -5.33 8.34
N THR A 83 -2.41 -5.31 8.79
CA THR A 83 -1.22 -5.43 7.94
C THR A 83 -1.15 -6.75 7.19
N ASN A 84 -0.85 -6.72 5.89
CA ASN A 84 -0.74 -7.91 5.05
C ASN A 84 0.73 -8.38 4.91
N TYR A 85 1.29 -8.89 6.00
CA TYR A 85 2.66 -9.39 6.03
C TYR A 85 2.89 -10.60 5.10
N GLU A 86 1.85 -11.39 4.85
CA GLU A 86 1.95 -12.52 3.92
C GLU A 86 2.25 -12.05 2.50
N CYS A 87 1.48 -11.08 1.99
CA CYS A 87 1.74 -10.53 0.65
C CYS A 87 3.00 -9.65 0.62
N TYR A 88 3.33 -8.93 1.71
CA TYR A 88 4.62 -8.24 1.82
C TYR A 88 5.78 -9.18 1.48
N LYS A 89 5.85 -10.33 2.17
CA LYS A 89 6.88 -11.35 1.90
C LYS A 89 6.80 -11.85 0.46
N GLY A 90 5.60 -12.22 0.00
CA GLY A 90 5.39 -12.76 -1.34
C GLY A 90 5.78 -11.79 -2.45
N ILE A 91 5.61 -10.47 -2.26
CA ILE A 91 6.01 -9.48 -3.27
C ILE A 91 7.52 -9.49 -3.49
N TYR A 92 8.33 -9.28 -2.45
CA TYR A 92 9.78 -9.21 -2.67
C TYR A 92 10.40 -10.56 -3.02
N SER A 93 9.95 -11.67 -2.40
CA SER A 93 10.50 -12.99 -2.66
C SER A 93 10.21 -13.46 -4.08
N SER A 94 8.96 -13.29 -4.57
CA SER A 94 8.61 -13.68 -5.94
C SER A 94 9.39 -12.92 -7.02
N HIS A 95 9.75 -11.66 -6.76
CA HIS A 95 10.60 -10.91 -7.67
C HIS A 95 12.07 -11.37 -7.60
N ASN A 96 12.61 -11.55 -6.41
CA ASN A 96 13.99 -12.03 -6.22
C ASN A 96 14.20 -13.44 -6.79
N ASP A 97 13.24 -14.34 -6.57
CA ASP A 97 13.31 -15.74 -7.01
C ASP A 97 12.79 -15.91 -8.44
N LYS A 98 12.32 -14.81 -9.07
CA LYS A 98 11.71 -14.81 -10.42
C LYS A 98 10.60 -15.85 -10.52
N ASN A 99 9.68 -15.83 -9.54
CA ASN A 99 8.62 -16.84 -9.40
C ASN A 99 7.29 -16.21 -8.97
N TYR A 100 6.51 -15.72 -9.93
CA TYR A 100 5.19 -15.15 -9.66
C TYR A 100 4.13 -16.16 -9.17
N PHE A 101 4.38 -17.47 -9.26
CA PHE A 101 3.46 -18.45 -8.65
C PHE A 101 3.33 -18.25 -7.14
N GLU A 102 4.40 -17.81 -6.45
CA GLU A 102 4.39 -17.59 -5.00
C GLU A 102 3.40 -16.50 -4.61
N ILE A 103 3.56 -15.28 -5.14
CA ILE A 103 2.66 -14.17 -4.78
C ILE A 103 1.25 -14.38 -5.34
N ASN A 104 1.12 -14.97 -6.51
CA ASN A 104 -0.18 -15.31 -7.09
C ASN A 104 -0.95 -16.29 -6.21
N TYR A 105 -0.27 -17.29 -5.64
CA TYR A 105 -0.88 -18.21 -4.68
C TYR A 105 -1.42 -17.46 -3.44
N SER A 106 -0.62 -16.58 -2.85
CA SER A 106 -1.02 -15.79 -1.67
C SER A 106 -2.22 -14.89 -1.97
N ILE A 107 -2.22 -14.17 -3.09
CA ILE A 107 -3.32 -13.28 -3.47
C ILE A 107 -4.59 -14.10 -3.76
N ASN A 108 -4.50 -15.21 -4.50
CA ASN A 108 -5.66 -16.06 -4.78
C ASN A 108 -6.24 -16.68 -3.50
N ARG A 109 -5.39 -17.17 -2.60
CA ARG A 109 -5.82 -17.71 -1.32
C ARG A 109 -6.57 -16.67 -0.49
N GLN A 110 -6.11 -15.42 -0.50
CA GLN A 110 -6.72 -14.32 0.25
C GLN A 110 -7.99 -13.79 -0.43
N PHE A 111 -7.96 -13.52 -1.73
CA PHE A 111 -8.95 -12.70 -2.42
C PHE A 111 -9.54 -13.32 -3.69
N GLY A 112 -9.00 -14.44 -4.20
CA GLY A 112 -9.56 -15.14 -5.35
C GLY A 112 -10.97 -15.66 -5.08
N ASN A 113 -11.55 -16.38 -6.02
CA ASN A 113 -12.87 -16.96 -5.85
C ASN A 113 -12.90 -17.91 -4.64
N GLY A 114 -13.72 -17.59 -3.63
CA GLY A 114 -13.76 -18.29 -2.35
C GLY A 114 -12.58 -17.96 -1.41
N GLY A 115 -11.84 -16.89 -1.70
CA GLY A 115 -10.69 -16.45 -0.91
C GLY A 115 -11.06 -16.14 0.54
N ILE A 116 -10.13 -16.43 1.45
CA ILE A 116 -10.38 -16.40 2.90
C ILE A 116 -10.60 -14.99 3.46
N TYR A 117 -10.14 -13.93 2.75
CA TYR A 117 -10.24 -12.53 3.19
C TYR A 117 -11.08 -11.67 2.24
N GLN A 118 -11.97 -12.29 1.44
CA GLN A 118 -12.92 -11.52 0.64
C GLN A 118 -13.75 -10.58 1.52
N GLY A 119 -13.92 -9.33 1.07
CA GLY A 119 -14.62 -8.29 1.80
C GLY A 119 -13.80 -7.57 2.87
N ILE A 120 -12.53 -7.94 3.09
CA ILE A 120 -11.62 -7.25 3.98
C ILE A 120 -10.56 -6.51 3.14
N ASN A 121 -10.42 -5.21 3.36
CA ASN A 121 -9.38 -4.40 2.74
C ASN A 121 -8.12 -4.43 3.61
N LEU A 122 -7.22 -5.38 3.35
CA LEU A 122 -5.95 -5.47 4.08
C LEU A 122 -5.00 -4.32 3.70
N TYR A 123 -4.18 -3.90 4.67
CA TYR A 123 -3.16 -2.88 4.48
C TYR A 123 -1.93 -3.49 3.83
N ASN A 124 -1.73 -3.21 2.53
CA ASN A 124 -0.62 -3.71 1.74
C ASN A 124 0.56 -2.75 1.81
N PHE A 125 1.76 -3.30 1.95
CA PHE A 125 3.01 -2.56 1.98
C PHE A 125 4.14 -3.41 1.38
N VAL A 126 5.21 -2.77 0.97
CA VAL A 126 6.43 -3.43 0.46
C VAL A 126 7.64 -3.19 1.37
N ASP A 127 7.55 -2.22 2.25
CA ASP A 127 8.43 -1.94 3.37
C ASP A 127 7.73 -1.06 4.41
N ASN A 128 8.30 -0.98 5.61
CA ASN A 128 7.86 -0.11 6.68
C ASN A 128 9.02 0.20 7.64
N HIS A 129 8.71 0.77 8.81
CA HIS A 129 9.70 1.15 9.83
C HIS A 129 10.31 -0.01 10.63
N ASP A 130 9.83 -1.25 10.44
CA ASP A 130 10.27 -2.45 11.19
C ASP A 130 10.91 -3.51 10.28
N VAL A 131 10.85 -3.33 8.96
CA VAL A 131 11.46 -4.26 7.99
C VAL A 131 12.40 -3.52 7.04
N ASN A 132 13.32 -4.27 6.45
CA ASN A 132 14.25 -3.70 5.48
C ASN A 132 13.54 -2.97 4.35
N ARG A 133 14.07 -1.81 3.94
CA ARG A 133 13.60 -1.08 2.78
C ARG A 133 13.56 -1.98 1.55
N LEU A 134 12.52 -1.85 0.72
CA LEU A 134 12.37 -2.67 -0.48
C LEU A 134 13.59 -2.56 -1.38
N ALA A 135 14.10 -1.34 -1.59
CA ALA A 135 15.30 -1.09 -2.39
C ALA A 135 16.56 -1.79 -1.85
N SER A 136 16.61 -2.14 -0.56
CA SER A 136 17.70 -2.94 0.03
C SER A 136 17.43 -4.45 0.00
N THR A 137 16.17 -4.84 -0.15
CA THR A 137 15.75 -6.25 -0.13
C THR A 137 15.81 -6.88 -1.51
N LEU A 138 15.52 -6.09 -2.56
CA LEU A 138 15.55 -6.56 -3.94
C LEU A 138 16.98 -6.78 -4.43
N VAL A 139 17.18 -7.88 -5.15
CA VAL A 139 18.46 -8.22 -5.81
C VAL A 139 18.71 -7.38 -7.06
N ASP A 140 17.66 -6.76 -7.61
CA ASP A 140 17.74 -5.91 -8.80
C ASP A 140 16.77 -4.73 -8.65
N GLN A 141 17.30 -3.50 -8.75
CA GLN A 141 16.50 -2.28 -8.58
C GLN A 141 15.45 -2.06 -9.68
N ARG A 142 15.60 -2.73 -10.83
CA ARG A 142 14.62 -2.69 -11.93
C ARG A 142 13.28 -3.34 -11.53
N TYR A 143 13.24 -4.11 -10.43
CA TYR A 143 12.01 -4.71 -9.90
C TYR A 143 11.17 -3.73 -9.07
N LEU A 144 11.74 -2.60 -8.61
CA LEU A 144 11.01 -1.63 -7.79
C LEU A 144 9.66 -1.19 -8.43
N PRO A 145 9.62 -0.72 -9.69
CA PRO A 145 8.35 -0.33 -10.31
C PRO A 145 7.33 -1.46 -10.38
N LEU A 146 7.78 -2.71 -10.62
CA LEU A 146 6.90 -3.87 -10.71
C LEU A 146 6.29 -4.22 -9.34
N CYS A 147 7.11 -4.21 -8.28
CA CYS A 147 6.65 -4.42 -6.90
C CYS A 147 5.56 -3.41 -6.51
N TYR A 148 5.78 -2.13 -6.82
CA TYR A 148 4.79 -1.09 -6.54
C TYR A 148 3.55 -1.21 -7.42
N THR A 149 3.68 -1.52 -8.72
CA THR A 149 2.51 -1.76 -9.57
C THR A 149 1.66 -2.90 -9.01
N LEU A 150 2.29 -4.01 -8.61
CA LEU A 150 1.58 -5.13 -8.00
C LEU A 150 0.90 -4.72 -6.69
N MET A 151 1.59 -4.01 -5.79
CA MET A 151 1.05 -3.54 -4.51
C MET A 151 -0.17 -2.62 -4.70
N TYR A 152 -0.12 -1.70 -5.66
CA TYR A 152 -1.24 -0.80 -5.94
C TYR A 152 -2.42 -1.49 -6.62
N ALA A 153 -2.16 -2.54 -7.40
CA ALA A 153 -3.19 -3.19 -8.20
C ALA A 153 -3.83 -4.42 -7.53
N MET A 154 -3.13 -5.10 -6.62
CA MET A 154 -3.70 -6.21 -5.86
C MET A 154 -4.81 -5.74 -4.91
N PRO A 155 -5.74 -6.62 -4.47
CA PRO A 155 -6.77 -6.24 -3.52
C PRO A 155 -6.20 -5.74 -2.19
N GLY A 156 -6.79 -4.67 -1.64
CA GLY A 156 -6.39 -4.05 -0.37
C GLY A 156 -6.05 -2.57 -0.52
N ILE A 157 -5.44 -2.01 0.51
CA ILE A 157 -5.08 -0.59 0.60
C ILE A 157 -3.55 -0.46 0.45
N PRO A 158 -3.06 0.13 -0.64
CA PRO A 158 -1.62 0.31 -0.84
C PRO A 158 -1.05 1.37 0.11
N SER A 159 0.14 1.12 0.62
CA SER A 159 0.87 2.03 1.50
C SER A 159 2.32 2.19 1.04
N VAL A 160 2.79 3.42 1.03
CA VAL A 160 4.18 3.77 0.70
C VAL A 160 4.84 4.35 1.95
N TYR A 161 5.94 3.74 2.36
CA TYR A 161 6.73 4.24 3.48
C TYR A 161 7.62 5.41 3.03
N TYR A 162 7.75 6.44 3.87
CA TYR A 162 8.44 7.68 3.50
C TYR A 162 9.87 7.42 2.98
N GLY A 163 10.25 8.08 1.89
CA GLY A 163 11.54 7.91 1.22
C GLY A 163 11.61 6.72 0.27
N SER A 164 10.74 5.72 0.42
CA SER A 164 10.73 4.54 -0.46
C SER A 164 10.28 4.88 -1.87
N GLU A 165 9.50 5.94 -2.04
CA GLU A 165 9.12 6.51 -3.33
C GLU A 165 10.31 7.07 -4.13
N TYR A 166 11.42 7.37 -3.45
CA TYR A 166 12.70 7.78 -4.06
C TYR A 166 13.72 6.65 -4.11
N GLY A 167 13.34 5.42 -3.72
CA GLY A 167 14.23 4.27 -3.69
C GLY A 167 15.27 4.32 -2.56
N VAL A 168 14.95 4.99 -1.45
CA VAL A 168 15.81 5.03 -0.26
C VAL A 168 16.10 3.61 0.23
N GLN A 169 17.38 3.34 0.45
CA GLN A 169 17.86 2.07 1.00
C GLN A 169 17.96 2.13 2.52
N GLY A 170 17.86 0.98 3.16
CA GLY A 170 18.02 0.82 4.60
C GLY A 170 17.82 -0.62 5.02
N ARG A 171 18.60 -1.06 5.99
CA ARG A 171 18.52 -2.40 6.59
C ARG A 171 18.43 -2.29 8.09
N HIS A 172 17.75 -3.27 8.68
CA HIS A 172 17.80 -3.45 10.12
C HIS A 172 19.23 -3.81 10.52
N GLU A 173 19.81 -3.04 11.42
CA GLU A 173 21.14 -3.27 11.98
C GLU A 173 21.01 -3.86 13.39
N ASN A 174 22.04 -4.58 13.86
CA ASN A 174 22.02 -5.15 15.20
C ASN A 174 21.83 -4.05 16.26
N ASN A 175 20.70 -4.08 16.95
CA ASN A 175 20.29 -3.18 18.02
C ASN A 175 19.98 -1.71 17.61
N SER A 176 19.79 -1.38 16.33
CA SER A 176 19.36 -0.07 15.88
C SER A 176 18.38 -0.14 14.70
N ASP A 177 17.34 0.67 14.75
CA ASP A 177 16.40 0.92 13.65
C ASP A 177 16.77 2.16 12.81
N ASP A 178 17.90 2.81 13.10
CA ASP A 178 18.28 4.08 12.45
C ASP A 178 18.38 3.93 10.93
N GLY A 179 18.87 2.78 10.44
CA GLY A 179 18.92 2.47 9.02
C GLY A 179 17.55 2.37 8.36
N LEU A 180 16.49 2.08 9.12
CA LEU A 180 15.11 2.00 8.64
C LEU A 180 14.37 3.34 8.74
N ARG A 181 14.78 4.20 9.69
CA ARG A 181 14.10 5.45 10.06
C ARG A 181 15.00 6.69 9.91
N PRO A 182 15.69 6.86 8.76
CA PRO A 182 16.60 7.99 8.58
C PRO A 182 15.84 9.32 8.59
N CYS A 183 16.49 10.36 9.10
CA CYS A 183 16.05 11.73 8.88
C CYS A 183 16.36 12.09 7.42
N LEU A 184 15.32 12.38 6.63
CA LEU A 184 15.44 12.64 5.19
C LEU A 184 15.19 14.13 4.91
N ASP A 185 16.01 14.70 4.04
CA ASP A 185 15.79 16.02 3.45
C ASP A 185 15.12 15.85 2.08
N LEU A 186 13.96 16.47 1.90
CA LEU A 186 13.20 16.36 0.65
C LEU A 186 13.94 16.96 -0.55
N ALA A 187 14.68 18.08 -0.36
CA ALA A 187 15.42 18.70 -1.42
C ALA A 187 16.58 17.82 -1.88
N ASP A 188 17.21 17.07 -0.97
CA ASP A 188 18.24 16.09 -1.31
C ASP A 188 17.63 14.90 -2.08
N LEU A 189 16.50 14.39 -1.67
CA LEU A 189 15.81 13.33 -2.39
C LEU A 189 15.38 13.75 -3.79
N GLN A 190 14.92 14.99 -3.97
CA GLN A 190 14.56 15.54 -5.27
C GLN A 190 15.77 15.74 -6.19
N ARG A 191 16.97 15.94 -5.63
CA ARG A 191 18.20 16.08 -6.43
C ARG A 191 18.86 14.75 -6.78
N SER A 192 18.84 13.78 -5.87
CA SER A 192 19.66 12.57 -5.98
C SER A 192 18.89 11.25 -5.88
N GLY A 193 17.59 11.29 -5.56
CA GLY A 193 16.74 10.10 -5.45
C GLY A 193 16.32 9.56 -6.82
N ASN A 194 15.65 8.43 -6.81
CA ASN A 194 15.09 7.80 -8.02
C ASN A 194 13.79 8.51 -8.45
N LEU A 195 13.95 9.57 -9.25
CA LEU A 195 12.82 10.39 -9.72
C LEU A 195 11.88 9.64 -10.67
N ASP A 196 12.38 8.65 -11.40
CA ASP A 196 11.53 7.85 -12.29
C ASP A 196 10.61 6.94 -11.49
N LEU A 197 11.10 6.35 -10.40
CA LEU A 197 10.28 5.61 -9.44
C LEU A 197 9.24 6.54 -8.81
N TYR A 198 9.65 7.72 -8.34
CA TYR A 198 8.71 8.71 -7.77
C TYR A 198 7.58 9.05 -8.74
N ARG A 199 7.91 9.38 -10.01
CA ARG A 199 6.89 9.67 -11.04
C ARG A 199 5.98 8.48 -11.30
N HIS A 200 6.54 7.26 -11.30
CA HIS A 200 5.77 6.02 -11.44
C HIS A 200 4.75 5.87 -10.30
N LEU A 201 5.17 6.07 -9.04
CA LEU A 201 4.27 5.97 -7.88
C LEU A 201 3.19 7.05 -7.88
N VAL A 202 3.52 8.30 -8.27
CA VAL A 202 2.53 9.36 -8.45
C VAL A 202 1.48 8.94 -9.48
N LYS A 203 1.90 8.37 -10.61
CA LYS A 203 1.00 7.85 -11.65
C LYS A 203 0.14 6.71 -11.12
N LEU A 204 0.72 5.73 -10.42
CA LEU A 204 -0.04 4.62 -9.80
C LEU A 204 -1.08 5.12 -8.81
N GLY A 205 -0.74 6.11 -7.98
CA GLY A 205 -1.69 6.71 -7.03
C GLY A 205 -2.90 7.37 -7.72
N ARG A 206 -2.69 8.01 -8.87
CA ARG A 206 -3.77 8.58 -9.70
C ARG A 206 -4.63 7.51 -10.34
N ILE A 207 -3.99 6.51 -10.96
CA ILE A 207 -4.67 5.35 -11.54
C ILE A 207 -5.52 4.65 -10.49
N TYR A 208 -4.98 4.41 -9.29
CA TYR A 208 -5.71 3.80 -8.19
C TYR A 208 -6.94 4.61 -7.78
N LYS A 209 -6.84 5.94 -7.75
CA LYS A 209 -7.98 6.83 -7.46
C LYS A 209 -9.01 6.85 -8.58
N ALA A 210 -8.56 6.86 -9.84
CA ALA A 210 -9.41 6.99 -11.01
C ALA A 210 -10.27 5.73 -11.27
N TYR A 211 -9.73 4.54 -10.99
CA TYR A 211 -10.39 3.26 -11.32
C TYR A 211 -10.84 2.51 -10.07
N PRO A 212 -12.13 2.59 -9.69
CA PRO A 212 -12.67 1.90 -8.50
C PRO A 212 -12.44 0.40 -8.50
N ALA A 213 -12.39 -0.26 -9.67
CA ALA A 213 -12.09 -1.68 -9.78
C ALA A 213 -10.75 -2.06 -9.13
N LEU A 214 -9.74 -1.18 -9.12
CA LEU A 214 -8.48 -1.43 -8.42
C LEU A 214 -8.65 -1.43 -6.89
N ARG A 215 -9.63 -0.68 -6.35
CA ARG A 215 -9.87 -0.60 -4.90
C ARG A 215 -10.80 -1.70 -4.40
N THR A 216 -11.89 -1.92 -5.10
CA THR A 216 -13.04 -2.72 -4.64
C THR A 216 -13.33 -3.94 -5.51
N GLY A 217 -12.67 -4.05 -6.67
CA GLY A 217 -12.93 -5.12 -7.64
C GLY A 217 -12.55 -6.50 -7.15
N SER A 218 -13.19 -7.52 -7.72
CA SER A 218 -12.81 -8.91 -7.57
C SER A 218 -11.36 -9.15 -8.03
N TYR A 219 -10.81 -10.31 -7.74
CA TYR A 219 -9.49 -10.70 -8.23
C TYR A 219 -9.57 -12.04 -8.96
N GLU A 220 -9.05 -12.09 -10.16
CA GLU A 220 -8.93 -13.32 -10.93
C GLU A 220 -7.61 -13.37 -11.69
N THR A 221 -6.85 -14.45 -11.51
CA THR A 221 -5.64 -14.70 -12.30
C THR A 221 -6.01 -15.11 -13.71
N VAL A 222 -5.48 -14.41 -14.72
CA VAL A 222 -5.66 -14.74 -16.14
C VAL A 222 -4.47 -15.54 -16.66
N ILE A 223 -3.24 -15.09 -16.38
CA ILE A 223 -2.01 -15.79 -16.73
C ILE A 223 -1.07 -15.76 -15.54
N VAL A 224 -0.48 -16.91 -15.21
CA VAL A 224 0.66 -16.99 -14.30
C VAL A 224 1.73 -17.88 -14.90
N ARG A 225 2.95 -17.36 -14.96
CA ARG A 225 4.19 -18.04 -15.33
C ARG A 225 5.26 -17.64 -14.32
N ASN A 226 6.43 -18.25 -14.38
CA ASN A 226 7.50 -17.87 -13.44
C ASN A 226 7.78 -16.36 -13.44
N ARG A 227 7.80 -15.75 -14.63
CA ARG A 227 8.22 -14.35 -14.78
C ARG A 227 7.16 -13.44 -15.41
N GLN A 228 5.96 -13.95 -15.64
CA GLN A 228 4.81 -13.15 -16.10
C GLN A 228 3.61 -13.41 -15.22
N LEU A 229 2.92 -12.31 -14.89
CA LEU A 229 1.65 -12.35 -14.19
C LEU A 229 0.66 -11.42 -14.88
N LEU A 230 -0.52 -11.94 -15.21
CA LEU A 230 -1.65 -11.14 -15.66
C LEU A 230 -2.86 -11.54 -14.85
N PHE A 231 -3.51 -10.55 -14.24
CA PHE A 231 -4.76 -10.72 -13.52
C PHE A 231 -5.76 -9.64 -13.91
N ARG A 232 -7.02 -9.88 -13.63
CA ARG A 232 -8.09 -8.89 -13.80
C ARG A 232 -8.79 -8.59 -12.51
N LYS A 233 -9.39 -7.40 -12.47
CA LYS A 233 -10.30 -6.95 -11.40
C LYS A 233 -11.56 -6.41 -12.04
N ASP A 234 -12.71 -6.87 -11.56
CA ASP A 234 -14.01 -6.49 -12.07
C ASP A 234 -14.82 -5.79 -10.98
N TRP A 235 -15.40 -4.63 -11.31
CA TRP A 235 -16.26 -3.86 -10.42
C TRP A 235 -17.28 -3.05 -11.22
N ASP A 236 -18.57 -3.23 -10.91
CA ASP A 236 -19.67 -2.44 -11.48
C ASP A 236 -19.59 -2.28 -13.02
N GLY A 237 -19.42 -3.39 -13.71
CA GLY A 237 -19.29 -3.41 -15.17
C GLY A 237 -17.94 -2.96 -15.72
N THR A 238 -17.02 -2.52 -14.87
CA THR A 238 -15.67 -2.10 -15.27
C THR A 238 -14.67 -3.22 -15.03
N THR A 239 -13.88 -3.54 -16.05
CA THR A 239 -12.77 -4.50 -15.97
C THR A 239 -11.43 -3.78 -16.11
N VAL A 240 -10.50 -4.09 -15.21
CA VAL A 240 -9.10 -3.66 -15.29
C VAL A 240 -8.20 -4.89 -15.38
N TYR A 241 -7.31 -4.93 -16.34
CA TYR A 241 -6.26 -5.94 -16.45
C TYR A 241 -4.92 -5.36 -15.98
N VAL A 242 -4.14 -6.16 -15.28
CA VAL A 242 -2.80 -5.79 -14.82
C VAL A 242 -1.81 -6.84 -15.27
N ALA A 243 -0.83 -6.43 -16.05
CA ALA A 243 0.19 -7.29 -16.61
C ALA A 243 1.58 -6.91 -16.09
N LEU A 244 2.37 -7.89 -15.71
CA LEU A 244 3.72 -7.75 -15.17
C LEU A 244 4.67 -8.68 -15.93
N ASN A 245 5.80 -8.15 -16.40
CA ASN A 245 6.87 -8.91 -17.03
C ASN A 245 8.19 -8.72 -16.27
N LEU A 246 8.68 -9.80 -15.67
CA LEU A 246 9.93 -9.84 -14.90
C LEU A 246 11.10 -10.43 -15.73
N GLU A 247 10.90 -10.64 -17.04
CA GLU A 247 11.97 -11.06 -17.93
C GLU A 247 12.88 -9.90 -18.30
N ASP A 248 14.13 -10.21 -18.61
CA ASP A 248 15.11 -9.29 -19.18
C ASP A 248 14.99 -9.13 -20.71
N CYS A 249 13.95 -9.69 -21.27
CA CYS A 249 13.59 -9.60 -22.70
C CYS A 249 12.09 -9.29 -22.86
N CYS A 250 11.70 -8.93 -24.08
CA CYS A 250 10.30 -8.77 -24.42
C CYS A 250 9.54 -10.10 -24.28
N SER A 251 8.28 -10.03 -23.90
CA SER A 251 7.41 -11.19 -23.71
C SER A 251 6.00 -10.88 -24.18
N ASP A 252 5.38 -11.83 -24.85
CA ASP A 252 3.99 -11.72 -25.28
C ASP A 252 3.05 -12.43 -24.30
N MET A 253 1.95 -11.76 -23.98
CA MET A 253 0.84 -12.35 -23.22
C MET A 253 -0.45 -12.25 -24.03
N GLN A 254 -1.07 -13.41 -24.29
CA GLN A 254 -2.31 -13.51 -25.04
C GLN A 254 -3.45 -13.92 -24.12
N PHE A 255 -4.57 -13.19 -24.19
CA PHE A 255 -5.77 -13.48 -23.40
C PHE A 255 -7.03 -13.03 -24.11
N GLY A 256 -8.18 -13.55 -23.65
CA GLY A 256 -9.50 -13.12 -24.12
C GLY A 256 -10.07 -11.97 -23.32
N THR A 257 -10.80 -11.06 -23.98
CA THR A 257 -11.56 -9.99 -23.36
C THR A 257 -12.90 -9.76 -24.05
N HIS A 258 -13.88 -9.26 -23.31
CA HIS A 258 -15.16 -8.79 -23.85
C HIS A 258 -15.12 -7.30 -24.23
N LEU A 259 -14.05 -6.59 -23.87
CA LEU A 259 -13.90 -5.17 -24.14
C LEU A 259 -13.52 -4.94 -25.60
N PRO A 260 -14.07 -3.91 -26.27
CA PRO A 260 -13.83 -3.69 -27.70
C PRO A 260 -12.45 -3.08 -28.00
N ALA A 261 -11.90 -2.33 -27.08
CA ALA A 261 -10.58 -1.69 -27.17
C ALA A 261 -9.99 -1.50 -25.77
N LEU A 262 -8.68 -1.48 -25.66
CA LEU A 262 -7.96 -1.29 -24.42
C LEU A 262 -6.91 -0.18 -24.54
N VAL A 263 -6.61 0.47 -23.41
CA VAL A 263 -5.51 1.43 -23.27
C VAL A 263 -4.68 1.05 -22.04
N ASP A 264 -3.36 1.04 -22.18
CA ASP A 264 -2.46 1.00 -21.03
C ASP A 264 -2.38 2.40 -20.40
N VAL A 265 -2.99 2.58 -19.24
CA VAL A 265 -3.03 3.89 -18.55
C VAL A 265 -1.70 4.28 -17.88
N ILE A 266 -0.71 3.38 -17.84
CA ILE A 266 0.65 3.73 -17.43
C ILE A 266 1.37 4.47 -18.55
N SER A 267 1.32 3.96 -19.79
CA SER A 267 2.01 4.55 -20.95
C SER A 267 1.13 5.46 -21.81
N GLY A 268 -0.19 5.32 -21.72
CA GLY A 268 -1.16 5.98 -22.61
C GLY A 268 -1.30 5.30 -23.97
N GLN A 269 -0.69 4.13 -24.17
CA GLN A 269 -0.69 3.46 -25.48
C GLN A 269 -1.97 2.63 -25.68
N PRO A 270 -2.61 2.74 -26.86
CA PRO A 270 -3.73 1.86 -27.21
C PRO A 270 -3.24 0.41 -27.41
N ILE A 271 -4.10 -0.54 -27.08
CA ILE A 271 -3.87 -1.97 -27.24
C ILE A 271 -4.99 -2.55 -28.12
N ASP A 272 -4.62 -3.16 -29.21
CA ASP A 272 -5.57 -3.72 -30.17
C ASP A 272 -6.29 -4.94 -29.60
N VAL A 273 -7.61 -4.98 -29.81
CA VAL A 273 -8.46 -6.12 -29.51
C VAL A 273 -8.98 -6.70 -30.84
N ASN A 274 -8.58 -7.91 -31.16
CA ASN A 274 -8.95 -8.57 -32.41
C ASN A 274 -9.92 -9.75 -32.15
N ASN A 275 -11.20 -9.57 -32.45
CA ASN A 275 -12.23 -10.57 -32.20
C ASN A 275 -12.26 -11.11 -30.78
N GLY A 276 -12.13 -10.20 -29.78
CA GLY A 276 -12.11 -10.56 -28.36
C GLY A 276 -10.77 -11.15 -27.87
N ASN A 277 -9.73 -11.14 -28.70
CA ASN A 277 -8.39 -11.59 -28.33
C ASN A 277 -7.42 -10.39 -28.25
N VAL A 278 -6.58 -10.41 -27.25
CA VAL A 278 -5.54 -9.40 -26.99
C VAL A 278 -4.18 -10.07 -26.99
N ASN A 279 -3.22 -9.43 -27.63
CA ASN A 279 -1.80 -9.78 -27.47
C ASN A 279 -1.06 -8.53 -26.97
N VAL A 280 -0.63 -8.55 -25.71
CA VAL A 280 0.20 -7.48 -25.16
C VAL A 280 1.67 -7.82 -25.31
N HIS A 281 2.41 -6.92 -25.96
CA HIS A 281 3.86 -7.02 -26.11
C HIS A 281 4.54 -6.25 -24.97
N MET A 282 4.97 -7.00 -23.95
CA MET A 282 5.59 -6.43 -22.75
C MET A 282 7.08 -6.19 -22.97
N GLN A 283 7.56 -5.01 -22.61
CA GLN A 283 9.00 -4.70 -22.56
C GLN A 283 9.67 -5.44 -21.39
N PRO A 284 11.01 -5.57 -21.37
CA PRO A 284 11.74 -6.09 -20.23
C PRO A 284 11.41 -5.31 -18.95
N PHE A 285 11.22 -6.00 -17.82
CA PHE A 285 10.96 -5.42 -16.51
C PHE A 285 9.87 -4.33 -16.53
N SER A 286 8.75 -4.61 -17.18
CA SER A 286 7.67 -3.65 -17.37
C SER A 286 6.34 -4.13 -16.77
N SER A 287 5.45 -3.18 -16.57
CA SER A 287 4.07 -3.42 -16.17
C SER A 287 3.10 -2.59 -17.01
N MET A 288 1.88 -3.09 -17.18
CA MET A 288 0.76 -2.40 -17.81
C MET A 288 -0.48 -2.49 -16.95
N ILE A 289 -1.29 -1.44 -16.95
CA ILE A 289 -2.64 -1.42 -16.40
C ILE A 289 -3.59 -1.07 -17.52
N LEU A 290 -4.38 -2.06 -17.97
CA LEU A 290 -5.23 -1.95 -19.14
C LEU A 290 -6.67 -1.73 -18.72
N VAL A 291 -7.29 -0.72 -19.30
CA VAL A 291 -8.71 -0.38 -19.12
C VAL A 291 -9.38 -0.25 -20.47
N ALA A 292 -10.72 -0.28 -20.51
CA ALA A 292 -11.45 0.04 -21.72
C ALA A 292 -11.17 1.47 -22.18
N ASP A 293 -11.05 1.68 -23.48
CA ASP A 293 -10.69 2.97 -24.08
C ASP A 293 -11.73 4.10 -23.74
N ASP A 294 -13.00 3.72 -23.67
CA ASP A 294 -14.12 4.65 -23.38
C ASP A 294 -14.17 5.15 -21.93
N ILE A 295 -13.43 4.51 -21.01
CA ILE A 295 -13.35 4.93 -19.60
C ILE A 295 -12.03 5.58 -19.23
N VAL A 296 -11.16 5.85 -20.20
CA VAL A 296 -9.87 6.52 -19.92
C VAL A 296 -10.14 7.90 -19.32
N ASN A 297 -9.89 8.02 -18.03
CA ASN A 297 -9.84 9.32 -17.39
C ASN A 297 -8.54 10.00 -17.82
N HIS A 298 -8.65 10.96 -18.71
CA HIS A 298 -7.57 11.91 -19.02
C HIS A 298 -7.35 12.80 -17.79
N ALA A 299 -6.80 12.21 -16.72
CA ALA A 299 -6.31 12.98 -15.59
C ALA A 299 -5.18 13.85 -16.14
N GLU A 300 -5.39 15.16 -16.14
CA GLU A 300 -4.38 16.15 -16.54
C GLU A 300 -3.03 15.76 -15.93
N GLU A 301 -1.99 15.75 -16.75
CA GLU A 301 -0.62 15.64 -16.23
C GLU A 301 -0.44 16.76 -15.21
N PRO A 302 0.16 16.50 -14.03
CA PRO A 302 0.37 17.57 -13.09
C PRO A 302 1.25 18.60 -13.77
N GLU A 303 0.87 19.84 -13.66
CA GLU A 303 1.85 20.91 -13.73
C GLU A 303 3.04 20.46 -12.86
N THR A 304 4.20 20.46 -13.47
CA THR A 304 5.46 20.19 -12.75
C THR A 304 5.45 21.05 -11.51
N VAL A 305 5.37 20.41 -10.32
CA VAL A 305 5.45 21.17 -9.08
C VAL A 305 6.75 21.97 -9.16
N PRO A 306 6.67 23.31 -9.20
CA PRO A 306 7.89 24.10 -9.26
C PRO A 306 8.69 23.79 -8.00
N VAL A 307 9.94 23.42 -8.15
CA VAL A 307 10.92 23.35 -7.06
C VAL A 307 11.22 24.78 -6.62
N THR A 308 10.29 25.43 -5.94
CA THR A 308 10.48 26.74 -5.33
C THR A 308 9.63 26.83 -4.06
N ALA A 309 10.03 26.12 -3.04
CA ALA A 309 9.83 26.61 -1.69
C ALA A 309 11.24 26.96 -1.18
N GLU A 310 11.53 28.24 -1.03
CA GLU A 310 12.61 28.67 -0.17
C GLU A 310 12.40 28.04 1.20
N PRO A 311 13.43 27.50 1.86
CA PRO A 311 13.27 26.94 3.20
C PRO A 311 12.71 28.04 4.10
N GLU A 312 11.55 27.78 4.71
CA GLU A 312 11.09 28.59 5.81
C GLU A 312 12.18 28.59 6.86
N LYS A 313 12.58 29.79 7.27
CA LYS A 313 13.60 29.98 8.32
C LYS A 313 13.16 29.18 9.55
N PRO A 314 14.07 28.46 10.21
CA PRO A 314 13.75 27.79 11.46
C PRO A 314 13.10 28.79 12.42
N VAL A 315 11.93 28.46 12.93
CA VAL A 315 11.33 29.18 14.03
C VAL A 315 12.28 28.97 15.21
N GLU A 316 12.96 30.04 15.63
CA GLU A 316 13.80 30.02 16.84
C GLU A 316 12.91 29.54 18.01
N ALA A 317 13.29 28.41 18.60
CA ALA A 317 12.67 27.91 19.81
C ALA A 317 12.94 28.95 20.90
N GLY A 318 11.94 29.80 21.17
CA GLY A 318 12.00 30.75 22.26
C GLY A 318 12.14 30.01 23.58
N ASP A 319 13.23 30.28 24.28
CA ASP A 319 13.49 29.86 25.64
C ASP A 319 12.29 30.20 26.55
N ARG A 320 11.48 29.18 26.88
CA ARG A 320 10.49 29.24 27.95
C ARG A 320 10.72 28.12 28.93
N TYR A 321 11.82 28.19 29.65
CA TYR A 321 11.96 27.64 31.00
C TYR A 321 12.78 28.62 31.81
N GLN A 322 12.13 29.66 32.35
CA GLN A 322 12.63 30.31 33.55
C GLN A 322 12.18 29.46 34.72
N GLN A 323 13.15 28.91 35.42
CA GLN A 323 13.00 28.37 36.76
C GLN A 323 12.46 29.46 37.67
N GLU A 324 11.33 29.26 38.31
CA GLU A 324 11.00 29.94 39.55
C GLU A 324 11.63 29.15 40.69
N ASP A 325 12.82 29.57 41.10
CA ASP A 325 13.38 29.23 42.38
C ASP A 325 12.86 30.24 43.44
N GLY A 326 12.33 29.71 44.51
CA GLY A 326 12.55 30.25 45.83
C GLY A 326 11.49 31.12 46.48
N SER A 327 10.76 30.60 47.38
CA SER A 327 10.73 30.89 48.82
C SER A 327 9.58 30.16 49.50
#